data_23e28d578bbbbed6096208266b6394f4
#
_entry.id   23e28d578bbbbed6096208266b6394f4
#
_cell.length_a   1.000
_cell.length_b   1.000
_cell.length_c   1.000
_cell.angle_alpha   90.00
_cell.angle_beta   90.00
_cell.angle_gamma   90.00
#
_symmetry.space_group_name_H-M   'P 1'
#
loop_
_entity.id
_entity.type
_entity.pdbx_description
1 polymer ?
#
loop_
_entity_poly.entity_id
_entity_poly.type
_entity_poly.pdbx_seq_one_letter_code
_entity_poly.pdbx_strand_id
1 'polypeptide(L)'
;VNKSEVLNMSGHSKWNNIKHKKEKTDAQKAKVFTKIGKEITIAVKAGGGDPTVNAKLRDLIAKAKSNNVPNDNIERTIKKALGETNTTYEEIVYEGYGPAGIAVIVEASTDNRNRTAGDVRSYFSKFKGNLGQTGCVSYLFTEQGVIIILKDNVSDEDALMETALEAGASDFSSDGDVFEIYTEPDDLYAVNDALVAAGYEIESCEKDKIASNYVTLVNAEDIKYMNLLLENLEDHDDVMN
;
A
#
# COMPACT_ATOMS: atom_id res chain seq x y z
N VAL A 1 4.23 36.04 -3.43
CA VAL A 1 5.24 35.12 -2.90
C VAL A 1 4.60 33.75 -2.88
N ASN A 2 4.89 32.95 -3.92
CA ASN A 2 4.41 31.57 -4.01
C ASN A 2 4.97 30.76 -2.83
N LYS A 3 4.10 30.19 -2.02
CA LYS A 3 4.47 29.09 -1.12
C LYS A 3 4.90 27.92 -2.02
N SER A 4 6.21 27.66 -2.09
CA SER A 4 6.73 26.43 -2.63
C SER A 4 6.14 25.29 -1.79
N GLU A 5 5.33 24.44 -2.39
CA GLU A 5 4.92 23.17 -1.80
C GLU A 5 6.21 22.37 -1.61
N VAL A 6 6.68 22.35 -0.39
CA VAL A 6 7.74 21.43 0.02
C VAL A 6 7.06 20.08 0.18
N LEU A 7 7.30 19.17 -0.76
CA LEU A 7 6.88 17.78 -0.61
C LEU A 7 7.76 17.16 0.49
N ASN A 8 7.26 17.20 1.71
CA ASN A 8 7.89 16.50 2.82
C ASN A 8 7.62 15.00 2.63
N MET A 9 8.57 14.29 2.04
CA MET A 9 8.57 12.82 2.05
C MET A 9 9.20 12.36 3.38
N SER A 10 8.57 12.76 4.48
CA SER A 10 8.85 12.25 5.82
C SER A 10 8.01 11.00 6.10
N GLY A 11 8.26 10.30 7.18
CA GLY A 11 7.62 9.03 7.57
C GLY A 11 6.09 8.97 7.53
N HIS A 12 5.42 10.07 7.29
CA HIS A 12 3.97 10.23 7.17
C HIS A 12 3.47 10.16 5.72
N SER A 13 4.25 9.59 4.80
CA SER A 13 3.89 9.47 3.39
C SER A 13 2.68 8.56 3.16
N LYS A 14 2.40 7.62 4.06
CA LYS A 14 1.25 6.71 3.95
C LYS A 14 -0.08 7.45 3.96
N TRP A 15 -0.26 8.39 4.90
CA TRP A 15 -1.47 9.21 4.96
C TRP A 15 -1.63 10.09 3.72
N ASN A 16 -0.57 10.71 3.24
CA ASN A 16 -0.63 11.52 2.03
C ASN A 16 -1.07 10.67 0.82
N ASN A 17 -0.57 9.44 0.69
CA ASN A 17 -0.99 8.50 -0.34
C ASN A 17 -2.46 8.10 -0.19
N ILE A 18 -2.93 7.88 1.04
CA ILE A 18 -4.34 7.54 1.33
C ILE A 18 -5.25 8.75 1.07
N LYS A 19 -4.84 9.96 1.48
CA LYS A 19 -5.60 11.20 1.23
C LYS A 19 -5.79 11.42 -0.27
N HIS A 20 -4.75 11.25 -1.07
CA HIS A 20 -4.87 11.28 -2.54
C HIS A 20 -5.74 10.13 -3.09
N LYS A 21 -5.78 8.97 -2.42
CA LYS A 21 -6.67 7.86 -2.78
C LYS A 21 -8.15 8.16 -2.48
N LYS A 22 -8.48 8.94 -1.45
CA LYS A 22 -9.88 9.32 -1.13
C LYS A 22 -10.54 10.24 -2.15
N GLU A 23 -9.77 11.08 -2.83
CA GLU A 23 -10.28 11.97 -3.88
C GLU A 23 -10.43 11.27 -5.25
N LYS A 24 -10.22 9.93 -5.29
CA LYS A 24 -10.26 9.16 -6.54
C LYS A 24 -11.63 9.18 -7.19
N THR A 25 -11.61 9.40 -8.49
CA THR A 25 -12.77 9.25 -9.39
C THR A 25 -13.27 7.80 -9.40
N ASP A 26 -14.51 7.57 -9.86
CA ASP A 26 -15.07 6.22 -9.96
C ASP A 26 -14.24 5.29 -10.86
N ALA A 27 -13.56 5.83 -11.88
CA ALA A 27 -12.62 5.08 -12.71
C ALA A 27 -11.40 4.58 -11.92
N GLN A 28 -10.86 5.41 -11.03
CA GLN A 28 -9.74 5.02 -10.16
C GLN A 28 -10.15 4.00 -9.10
N LYS A 29 -11.37 4.10 -8.56
CA LYS A 29 -11.94 3.08 -7.67
C LYS A 29 -12.08 1.73 -8.38
N ALA A 30 -12.54 1.73 -9.64
CA ALA A 30 -12.63 0.50 -10.44
C ALA A 30 -11.26 -0.16 -10.66
N LYS A 31 -10.18 0.63 -10.86
CA LYS A 31 -8.81 0.12 -10.93
C LYS A 31 -8.38 -0.55 -9.61
N VAL A 32 -8.63 0.11 -8.46
CA VAL A 32 -8.35 -0.47 -7.14
C VAL A 32 -9.06 -1.82 -6.98
N PHE A 33 -10.34 -1.91 -7.34
CA PHE A 33 -11.10 -3.16 -7.27
C PHE A 33 -10.50 -4.24 -8.17
N THR A 34 -10.03 -3.88 -9.37
CA THR A 34 -9.38 -4.81 -10.30
C THR A 34 -8.06 -5.33 -9.70
N LYS A 35 -7.24 -4.45 -9.12
CA LYS A 35 -5.98 -4.82 -8.47
C LYS A 35 -6.20 -5.79 -7.31
N ILE A 36 -7.09 -5.44 -6.38
CA ILE A 36 -7.46 -6.31 -5.25
C ILE A 36 -8.01 -7.66 -5.77
N GLY A 37 -8.80 -7.66 -6.83
CA GLY A 37 -9.32 -8.88 -7.45
C GLY A 37 -8.22 -9.79 -8.00
N LYS A 38 -7.13 -9.24 -8.57
CA LYS A 38 -5.95 -10.01 -8.98
C LYS A 38 -5.24 -10.62 -7.77
N GLU A 39 -5.00 -9.84 -6.70
CA GLU A 39 -4.36 -10.33 -5.47
C GLU A 39 -5.18 -11.47 -4.83
N ILE A 40 -6.51 -11.33 -4.74
CA ILE A 40 -7.43 -12.39 -4.26
C ILE A 40 -7.29 -13.65 -5.14
N THR A 41 -7.25 -13.50 -6.46
CA THR A 41 -7.12 -14.64 -7.38
C THR A 41 -5.83 -15.41 -7.14
N ILE A 42 -4.71 -14.72 -6.93
CA ILE A 42 -3.41 -15.32 -6.61
C ILE A 42 -3.47 -16.04 -5.27
N ALA A 43 -3.99 -15.39 -4.24
CA ALA A 43 -4.09 -15.98 -2.90
C ALA A 43 -4.94 -17.24 -2.88
N VAL A 44 -6.08 -17.25 -3.60
CA VAL A 44 -6.96 -18.41 -3.74
C VAL A 44 -6.28 -19.55 -4.47
N LYS A 45 -5.54 -19.27 -5.55
CA LYS A 45 -4.80 -20.31 -6.29
C LYS A 45 -3.66 -20.91 -5.48
N ALA A 46 -3.01 -20.12 -4.62
CA ALA A 46 -1.91 -20.58 -3.78
C ALA A 46 -2.37 -21.37 -2.53
N GLY A 47 -3.43 -20.92 -1.86
CA GLY A 47 -3.83 -21.42 -0.54
C GLY A 47 -5.31 -21.86 -0.42
N GLY A 48 -6.06 -21.87 -1.52
CA GLY A 48 -7.49 -22.22 -1.50
C GLY A 48 -8.41 -21.06 -1.14
N GLY A 49 -9.72 -21.27 -1.28
CA GLY A 49 -10.75 -20.22 -1.13
C GLY A 49 -11.32 -20.06 0.28
N ASP A 50 -10.79 -20.75 1.27
CA ASP A 50 -11.25 -20.66 2.65
C ASP A 50 -10.35 -19.67 3.46
N PRO A 51 -10.88 -18.50 3.85
CA PRO A 51 -10.10 -17.50 4.59
C PRO A 51 -9.73 -17.93 6.02
N THR A 52 -10.34 -19.00 6.55
CA THR A 52 -9.99 -19.50 7.90
C THR A 52 -8.64 -20.19 7.91
N VAL A 53 -8.23 -20.79 6.79
CA VAL A 53 -6.96 -21.50 6.62
C VAL A 53 -5.98 -20.76 5.69
N ASN A 54 -6.47 -19.81 4.89
CA ASN A 54 -5.67 -19.00 3.98
C ASN A 54 -5.52 -17.57 4.55
N ALA A 55 -4.45 -17.34 5.31
CA ALA A 55 -4.19 -16.05 5.96
C ALA A 55 -4.08 -14.91 4.93
N LYS A 56 -3.35 -15.11 3.81
CA LYS A 56 -3.22 -14.09 2.74
C LYS A 56 -4.59 -13.72 2.16
N LEU A 57 -5.49 -14.70 1.96
CA LEU A 57 -6.85 -14.42 1.48
C LEU A 57 -7.66 -13.63 2.50
N ARG A 58 -7.54 -13.96 3.79
CA ARG A 58 -8.23 -13.24 4.88
C ARG A 58 -7.79 -11.77 4.91
N ASP A 59 -6.50 -11.52 4.82
CA ASP A 59 -5.92 -10.16 4.78
C ASP A 59 -6.44 -9.37 3.58
N LEU A 60 -6.48 -9.99 2.40
CA LEU A 60 -6.99 -9.36 1.18
C LEU A 60 -8.49 -9.11 1.21
N ILE A 61 -9.27 -9.95 1.88
CA ILE A 61 -10.70 -9.70 2.12
C ILE A 61 -10.87 -8.47 3.03
N ALA A 62 -10.07 -8.33 4.08
CA ALA A 62 -10.08 -7.16 4.94
C ALA A 62 -9.70 -5.89 4.16
N LYS A 63 -8.62 -5.94 3.36
CA LYS A 63 -8.19 -4.86 2.45
C LYS A 63 -9.29 -4.50 1.44
N ALA A 64 -10.00 -5.48 0.88
CA ALA A 64 -11.10 -5.24 -0.05
C ALA A 64 -12.25 -4.49 0.63
N LYS A 65 -12.63 -4.92 1.83
CA LYS A 65 -13.71 -4.28 2.62
C LYS A 65 -13.36 -2.84 2.99
N SER A 66 -12.13 -2.58 3.44
CA SER A 66 -11.67 -1.21 3.75
C SER A 66 -11.64 -0.29 2.53
N ASN A 67 -11.49 -0.85 1.32
CA ASN A 67 -11.60 -0.12 0.06
C ASN A 67 -13.03 -0.10 -0.52
N ASN A 68 -14.05 -0.46 0.27
CA ASN A 68 -15.46 -0.49 -0.12
C ASN A 68 -15.78 -1.39 -1.33
N VAL A 69 -15.02 -2.48 -1.51
CA VAL A 69 -15.35 -3.51 -2.51
C VAL A 69 -16.59 -4.27 -2.04
N PRO A 70 -17.66 -4.35 -2.86
CA PRO A 70 -18.87 -5.08 -2.47
C PRO A 70 -18.59 -6.56 -2.17
N ASN A 71 -19.20 -7.10 -1.12
CA ASN A 71 -19.03 -8.50 -0.72
C ASN A 71 -19.32 -9.49 -1.86
N ASP A 72 -20.35 -9.21 -2.67
CA ASP A 72 -20.70 -10.05 -3.84
C ASP A 72 -19.55 -10.12 -4.86
N ASN A 73 -18.79 -9.03 -5.01
CA ASN A 73 -17.64 -9.00 -5.92
C ASN A 73 -16.47 -9.83 -5.36
N ILE A 74 -16.24 -9.75 -4.05
CA ILE A 74 -15.22 -10.55 -3.36
C ILE A 74 -15.54 -12.04 -3.52
N GLU A 75 -16.76 -12.46 -3.17
CA GLU A 75 -17.20 -13.85 -3.29
C GLU A 75 -17.16 -14.37 -4.73
N ARG A 76 -17.59 -13.53 -5.70
CA ARG A 76 -17.53 -13.88 -7.12
C ARG A 76 -16.10 -14.09 -7.58
N THR A 77 -15.17 -13.24 -7.14
CA THR A 77 -13.74 -13.36 -7.46
C THR A 77 -13.16 -14.65 -6.89
N ILE A 78 -13.46 -14.98 -5.63
CA ILE A 78 -13.02 -16.22 -4.99
C ILE A 78 -13.58 -17.44 -5.75
N LYS A 79 -14.88 -17.47 -6.04
CA LYS A 79 -15.52 -18.56 -6.80
C LYS A 79 -14.91 -18.72 -8.20
N LYS A 80 -14.65 -17.60 -8.89
CA LYS A 80 -14.01 -17.61 -10.20
C LYS A 80 -12.58 -18.14 -10.13
N ALA A 81 -11.82 -17.79 -9.10
CA ALA A 81 -10.44 -18.25 -8.91
C ALA A 81 -10.33 -19.75 -8.58
N LEU A 82 -11.35 -20.30 -7.90
CA LEU A 82 -11.45 -21.74 -7.61
C LEU A 82 -11.84 -22.57 -8.86
N GLY A 83 -12.46 -21.94 -9.86
CA GLY A 83 -12.72 -22.56 -11.15
C GLY A 83 -11.46 -22.65 -12.01
N GLU A 84 -11.55 -23.38 -13.13
CA GLU A 84 -10.48 -23.46 -14.13
C GLU A 84 -10.35 -22.12 -14.88
N THR A 85 -9.65 -21.15 -14.31
CA THR A 85 -9.22 -19.95 -15.03
C THR A 85 -7.80 -20.16 -15.56
N ASN A 86 -7.63 -20.05 -16.87
CA ASN A 86 -6.31 -20.18 -17.53
C ASN A 86 -5.36 -19.00 -17.25
N THR A 87 -5.82 -17.96 -16.57
CA THR A 87 -4.99 -16.80 -16.26
C THR A 87 -4.15 -17.09 -15.02
N THR A 88 -2.84 -17.16 -15.21
CA THR A 88 -1.86 -17.25 -14.12
C THR A 88 -1.20 -15.89 -13.98
N TYR A 89 -1.24 -15.34 -12.78
CA TYR A 89 -0.51 -14.12 -12.44
C TYR A 89 0.80 -14.47 -11.75
N GLU A 90 1.84 -13.71 -12.05
CA GLU A 90 3.15 -13.78 -11.41
C GLU A 90 3.36 -12.50 -10.59
N GLU A 91 3.74 -12.65 -9.31
CA GLU A 91 4.12 -11.52 -8.45
C GLU A 91 5.60 -11.19 -8.71
N ILE A 92 5.89 -9.93 -8.97
CA ILE A 92 7.23 -9.44 -9.30
C ILE A 92 7.49 -8.16 -8.52
N VAL A 93 8.69 -8.04 -7.97
CA VAL A 93 9.17 -6.81 -7.34
C VAL A 93 10.22 -6.18 -8.24
N TYR A 94 10.01 -4.92 -8.59
CA TYR A 94 10.98 -4.09 -9.29
C TYR A 94 11.57 -3.08 -8.30
N GLU A 95 12.86 -2.85 -8.44
CA GLU A 95 13.61 -1.96 -7.55
C GLU A 95 14.42 -0.96 -8.38
N GLY A 96 14.48 0.26 -7.93
CA GLY A 96 15.22 1.30 -8.64
C GLY A 96 15.34 2.60 -7.88
N TYR A 97 15.89 3.57 -8.55
CA TYR A 97 16.05 4.93 -8.04
C TYR A 97 15.28 5.90 -8.94
N GLY A 98 14.41 6.69 -8.33
CA GLY A 98 13.74 7.82 -8.95
C GLY A 98 14.65 9.07 -9.03
N PRO A 99 14.08 10.22 -9.40
CA PRO A 99 14.78 11.50 -9.38
C PRO A 99 15.51 11.76 -8.06
N ALA A 100 16.65 12.41 -8.14
CA ALA A 100 17.52 12.73 -6.99
C ALA A 100 17.98 11.49 -6.17
N GLY A 101 17.89 10.28 -6.75
CA GLY A 101 18.33 9.06 -6.08
C GLY A 101 17.38 8.52 -5.03
N ILE A 102 16.10 8.89 -5.09
CA ILE A 102 15.07 8.35 -4.19
C ILE A 102 14.86 6.86 -4.48
N ALA A 103 14.98 6.02 -3.47
CA ALA A 103 14.71 4.59 -3.58
C ALA A 103 13.21 4.33 -3.84
N VAL A 104 12.93 3.47 -4.81
CA VAL A 104 11.56 3.09 -5.19
C VAL A 104 11.47 1.58 -5.30
N ILE A 105 10.51 0.99 -4.59
CA ILE A 105 10.08 -0.39 -4.75
C ILE A 105 8.73 -0.39 -5.46
N VAL A 106 8.56 -1.28 -6.43
CA VAL A 106 7.31 -1.46 -7.17
C VAL A 106 6.90 -2.92 -7.10
N GLU A 107 5.79 -3.19 -6.47
CA GLU A 107 5.20 -4.53 -6.42
C GLU A 107 4.17 -4.67 -7.54
N ALA A 108 4.34 -5.66 -8.38
CA ALA A 108 3.49 -5.89 -9.53
C ALA A 108 2.95 -7.32 -9.57
N SER A 109 1.74 -7.45 -10.12
CA SER A 109 1.09 -8.72 -10.40
C SER A 109 0.65 -8.75 -11.86
N THR A 110 1.28 -9.61 -12.66
CA THR A 110 1.09 -9.60 -14.11
C THR A 110 0.92 -11.00 -14.70
N ASP A 111 0.19 -11.07 -15.78
CA ASP A 111 0.11 -12.23 -16.67
C ASP A 111 1.19 -12.20 -17.78
N ASN A 112 1.96 -11.08 -17.89
CA ASN A 112 3.02 -10.91 -18.87
C ASN A 112 4.21 -10.12 -18.34
N ARG A 113 5.17 -10.84 -17.76
CA ARG A 113 6.38 -10.28 -17.15
C ARG A 113 7.16 -9.32 -18.06
N ASN A 114 7.27 -9.65 -19.34
CA ASN A 114 8.06 -8.85 -20.29
C ASN A 114 7.40 -7.52 -20.59
N ARG A 115 6.07 -7.49 -20.74
CA ARG A 115 5.29 -6.27 -20.91
C ARG A 115 5.50 -5.35 -19.71
N THR A 116 5.20 -5.83 -18.51
CA THR A 116 5.27 -5.03 -17.28
C THR A 116 6.69 -4.53 -17.00
N ALA A 117 7.71 -5.38 -17.21
CA ALA A 117 9.11 -4.97 -17.07
C ALA A 117 9.50 -3.87 -18.06
N GLY A 118 8.98 -3.93 -19.28
CA GLY A 118 9.19 -2.89 -20.31
C GLY A 118 8.57 -1.57 -19.92
N ASP A 119 7.32 -1.61 -19.45
CA ASP A 119 6.56 -0.42 -19.04
C ASP A 119 7.19 0.24 -17.81
N VAL A 120 7.49 -0.52 -16.77
CA VAL A 120 8.14 -0.02 -15.54
C VAL A 120 9.50 0.62 -15.88
N ARG A 121 10.35 -0.06 -16.70
CA ARG A 121 11.63 0.49 -17.13
C ARG A 121 11.46 1.79 -17.91
N SER A 122 10.46 1.86 -18.76
CA SER A 122 10.15 3.06 -19.55
C SER A 122 9.78 4.22 -18.64
N TYR A 123 8.96 4.00 -17.60
CA TYR A 123 8.57 5.06 -16.65
C TYR A 123 9.78 5.58 -15.87
N PHE A 124 10.61 4.70 -15.31
CA PHE A 124 11.83 5.13 -14.63
C PHE A 124 12.71 5.98 -15.56
N SER A 125 13.00 5.51 -16.77
CA SER A 125 13.85 6.22 -17.73
C SER A 125 13.25 7.55 -18.17
N LYS A 126 11.94 7.62 -18.42
CA LYS A 126 11.23 8.82 -18.86
C LYS A 126 11.25 9.92 -17.81
N PHE A 127 11.19 9.54 -16.54
CA PHE A 127 11.07 10.46 -15.42
C PHE A 127 12.38 10.59 -14.62
N LYS A 128 13.54 10.51 -15.29
CA LYS A 128 14.88 10.73 -14.72
C LYS A 128 15.27 9.75 -13.60
N GLY A 129 14.65 8.59 -13.56
CA GLY A 129 15.02 7.50 -12.68
C GLY A 129 15.83 6.43 -13.41
N ASN A 130 16.18 5.39 -12.69
CA ASN A 130 16.87 4.22 -13.20
C ASN A 130 16.35 2.95 -12.51
N LEU A 131 15.84 2.01 -13.31
CA LEU A 131 15.47 0.69 -12.80
C LEU A 131 16.74 -0.13 -12.54
N GLY A 132 16.90 -0.59 -11.30
CA GLY A 132 18.05 -1.36 -10.85
C GLY A 132 17.84 -2.87 -10.95
N GLN A 133 18.73 -3.61 -10.28
CA GLN A 133 18.58 -5.04 -10.07
C GLN A 133 17.85 -5.30 -8.76
N THR A 134 17.24 -6.49 -8.66
CA THR A 134 16.62 -6.95 -7.39
C THR A 134 17.62 -6.88 -6.25
N GLY A 135 17.21 -6.34 -5.11
CA GLY A 135 18.04 -6.13 -3.93
C GLY A 135 18.78 -4.79 -3.88
N CYS A 136 18.62 -3.93 -4.90
CA CYS A 136 19.37 -2.66 -4.93
C CYS A 136 18.85 -1.60 -3.96
N VAL A 137 17.57 -1.67 -3.54
CA VAL A 137 16.98 -0.74 -2.58
C VAL A 137 16.19 -1.42 -1.45
N SER A 138 15.84 -2.70 -1.57
CA SER A 138 14.98 -3.41 -0.60
C SER A 138 15.53 -3.39 0.83
N TYR A 139 16.87 -3.34 0.98
CA TYR A 139 17.51 -3.24 2.30
C TYR A 139 17.23 -1.93 3.05
N LEU A 140 16.69 -0.93 2.37
CA LEU A 140 16.26 0.36 2.95
C LEU A 140 14.85 0.31 3.53
N PHE A 141 14.12 -0.79 3.34
CA PHE A 141 12.73 -0.92 3.71
C PHE A 141 12.54 -2.11 4.65
N THR A 142 11.62 -1.95 5.59
CA THR A 142 11.18 -3.01 6.49
C THR A 142 9.67 -3.18 6.34
N GLU A 143 9.20 -4.40 6.19
CA GLU A 143 7.76 -4.69 6.16
C GLU A 143 7.20 -4.55 7.57
N GLN A 144 6.14 -3.75 7.71
CA GLN A 144 5.43 -3.53 8.97
C GLN A 144 3.91 -3.53 8.72
N GLY A 145 3.14 -3.80 9.77
CA GLY A 145 1.73 -3.47 9.79
C GLY A 145 1.57 -1.98 10.08
N VAL A 146 0.65 -1.32 9.37
CA VAL A 146 0.33 0.10 9.57
C VAL A 146 -1.17 0.26 9.74
N ILE A 147 -1.58 0.84 10.85
CA ILE A 147 -2.97 1.20 11.14
C ILE A 147 -3.05 2.72 11.22
N ILE A 148 -4.02 3.29 10.51
CA ILE A 148 -4.23 4.74 10.47
C ILE A 148 -5.59 5.08 11.09
N ILE A 149 -5.58 6.06 11.99
CA ILE A 149 -6.77 6.62 12.65
C ILE A 149 -6.75 8.13 12.45
N LEU A 150 -7.90 8.71 12.08
CA LEU A 150 -8.05 10.17 11.96
C LEU A 150 -8.05 10.81 13.34
N LYS A 151 -7.30 11.89 13.53
CA LYS A 151 -7.26 12.63 14.80
C LYS A 151 -8.63 13.18 15.20
N ASP A 152 -9.42 13.59 14.23
CA ASP A 152 -10.78 14.12 14.47
C ASP A 152 -11.72 13.09 15.12
N ASN A 153 -11.42 11.80 15.01
CA ASN A 153 -12.21 10.71 15.57
C ASN A 153 -11.73 10.26 16.98
N VAL A 154 -10.67 10.90 17.50
CA VAL A 154 -10.05 10.52 18.78
C VAL A 154 -10.09 11.69 19.76
N SER A 155 -10.71 11.47 20.91
CA SER A 155 -10.81 12.48 21.96
C SER A 155 -9.64 12.46 22.96
N ASP A 156 -8.95 11.32 23.07
CA ASP A 156 -7.85 11.08 24.01
C ASP A 156 -6.73 10.29 23.32
N GLU A 157 -5.64 10.99 23.01
CA GLU A 157 -4.47 10.43 22.35
C GLU A 157 -3.72 9.45 23.25
N ASP A 158 -3.60 9.77 24.56
CA ASP A 158 -2.87 8.93 25.51
C ASP A 158 -3.58 7.58 25.70
N ALA A 159 -4.91 7.59 25.77
CA ALA A 159 -5.71 6.38 25.85
C ALA A 159 -5.61 5.52 24.59
N LEU A 160 -5.58 6.14 23.40
CA LEU A 160 -5.36 5.42 22.14
C LEU A 160 -3.98 4.78 22.11
N MET A 161 -2.93 5.52 22.47
CA MET A 161 -1.55 5.03 22.50
C MET A 161 -1.40 3.87 23.49
N GLU A 162 -1.96 3.99 24.71
CA GLU A 162 -1.93 2.90 25.71
C GLU A 162 -2.63 1.65 25.16
N THR A 163 -3.83 1.80 24.59
CA THR A 163 -4.57 0.67 24.00
C THR A 163 -3.79 0.00 22.88
N ALA A 164 -3.14 0.78 21.99
CA ALA A 164 -2.34 0.26 20.89
C ALA A 164 -1.13 -0.53 21.38
N LEU A 165 -0.37 0.02 22.34
CA LEU A 165 0.82 -0.62 22.90
C LEU A 165 0.48 -1.88 23.68
N GLU A 166 -0.60 -1.86 24.50
CA GLU A 166 -1.08 -3.05 25.20
C GLU A 166 -1.52 -4.17 24.24
N ALA A 167 -2.08 -3.79 23.08
CA ALA A 167 -2.47 -4.73 22.04
C ALA A 167 -1.28 -5.32 21.25
N GLY A 168 -0.06 -4.78 21.40
CA GLY A 168 1.15 -5.27 20.74
C GLY A 168 1.69 -4.38 19.62
N ALA A 169 1.27 -3.09 19.55
CA ALA A 169 1.91 -2.15 18.65
C ALA A 169 3.39 -1.98 18.99
N SER A 170 4.22 -1.90 17.94
CA SER A 170 5.68 -1.71 18.08
C SER A 170 6.06 -0.23 18.16
N ASP A 171 5.26 0.66 17.55
CA ASP A 171 5.49 2.10 17.56
C ASP A 171 4.17 2.86 17.35
N PHE A 172 4.17 4.14 17.75
CA PHE A 172 3.03 5.04 17.63
C PHE A 172 3.52 6.42 17.21
N SER A 173 2.94 6.97 16.17
CA SER A 173 3.27 8.30 15.67
C SER A 173 2.04 9.19 15.57
N SER A 174 2.22 10.43 15.96
CA SER A 174 1.17 11.47 15.91
C SER A 174 1.66 12.64 15.08
N ASP A 175 1.41 12.61 13.77
CA ASP A 175 1.79 13.70 12.88
C ASP A 175 0.66 14.05 11.90
N GLY A 176 0.62 15.32 11.50
CA GLY A 176 -0.45 15.82 10.64
C GLY A 176 -1.83 15.58 11.22
N ASP A 177 -2.73 15.06 10.39
CA ASP A 177 -4.16 14.87 10.68
C ASP A 177 -4.48 13.45 11.19
N VAL A 178 -3.46 12.60 11.43
CA VAL A 178 -3.64 11.18 11.75
C VAL A 178 -2.75 10.72 12.90
N PHE A 179 -3.15 9.58 13.48
CA PHE A 179 -2.29 8.68 14.24
C PHE A 179 -1.90 7.52 13.34
N GLU A 180 -0.61 7.19 13.32
CA GLU A 180 -0.06 6.02 12.64
C GLU A 180 0.45 5.04 13.70
N ILE A 181 -0.09 3.82 13.70
CA ILE A 181 0.23 2.76 14.64
C ILE A 181 0.94 1.68 13.87
N TYR A 182 2.16 1.36 14.28
CA TYR A 182 3.01 0.37 13.64
C TYR A 182 3.02 -0.93 14.42
N THR A 183 3.07 -2.06 13.71
CA THR A 183 3.12 -3.40 14.31
C THR A 183 4.10 -4.27 13.54
N GLU A 184 4.50 -5.40 14.13
CA GLU A 184 5.02 -6.50 13.33
C GLU A 184 3.95 -6.95 12.33
N PRO A 185 4.34 -7.41 11.12
CA PRO A 185 3.39 -7.78 10.07
C PRO A 185 2.35 -8.83 10.49
N ASP A 186 2.73 -9.73 11.38
CA ASP A 186 1.87 -10.83 11.85
C ASP A 186 0.89 -10.40 12.95
N ASP A 187 1.21 -9.31 13.68
CA ASP A 187 0.39 -8.79 14.78
C ASP A 187 -0.64 -7.74 14.32
N LEU A 188 -0.56 -7.29 13.07
CA LEU A 188 -1.38 -6.22 12.50
C LEU A 188 -2.88 -6.38 12.82
N TYR A 189 -3.44 -7.55 12.52
CA TYR A 189 -4.88 -7.75 12.67
C TYR A 189 -5.31 -7.95 14.12
N ALA A 190 -4.44 -8.49 14.97
CA ALA A 190 -4.71 -8.60 16.41
C ALA A 190 -4.80 -7.21 17.05
N VAL A 191 -3.88 -6.32 16.70
CA VAL A 191 -3.89 -4.93 17.16
C VAL A 191 -5.10 -4.16 16.59
N ASN A 192 -5.39 -4.32 15.30
CA ASN A 192 -6.57 -3.74 14.67
C ASN A 192 -7.86 -4.15 15.38
N ASP A 193 -8.04 -5.44 15.64
CA ASP A 193 -9.25 -5.97 16.28
C ASP A 193 -9.41 -5.45 17.72
N ALA A 194 -8.29 -5.29 18.45
CA ALA A 194 -8.30 -4.71 19.78
C ALA A 194 -8.72 -3.22 19.77
N LEU A 195 -8.19 -2.44 18.81
CA LEU A 195 -8.57 -1.03 18.62
C LEU A 195 -10.05 -0.87 18.25
N VAL A 196 -10.53 -1.71 17.33
CA VAL A 196 -11.96 -1.72 16.96
C VAL A 196 -12.85 -2.11 18.14
N ALA A 197 -12.43 -3.11 18.94
CA ALA A 197 -13.17 -3.50 20.15
C ALA A 197 -13.18 -2.40 21.22
N ALA A 198 -12.14 -1.57 21.28
CA ALA A 198 -12.07 -0.39 22.14
C ALA A 198 -12.90 0.80 21.61
N GLY A 199 -13.47 0.68 20.40
CA GLY A 199 -14.37 1.69 19.82
C GLY A 199 -13.69 2.69 18.89
N TYR A 200 -12.44 2.47 18.51
CA TYR A 200 -11.74 3.34 17.55
C TYR A 200 -12.16 3.05 16.11
N GLU A 201 -12.33 4.10 15.32
CA GLU A 201 -12.66 4.02 13.91
C GLU A 201 -11.35 3.95 13.09
N ILE A 202 -11.14 2.82 12.42
CA ILE A 202 -9.94 2.58 11.62
C ILE A 202 -10.13 3.14 10.21
N GLU A 203 -9.24 4.03 9.81
CA GLU A 203 -9.21 4.59 8.45
C GLU A 203 -8.52 3.64 7.46
N SER A 204 -7.43 3.01 7.85
CA SER A 204 -6.67 2.05 7.06
C SER A 204 -5.95 1.05 7.94
N CYS A 205 -5.86 -0.21 7.47
CA CYS A 205 -5.14 -1.29 8.12
C CYS A 205 -4.52 -2.17 7.03
N GLU A 206 -3.21 -2.06 6.82
CA GLU A 206 -2.52 -2.83 5.78
C GLU A 206 -1.03 -3.03 6.11
N LYS A 207 -0.44 -4.11 5.54
CA LYS A 207 1.01 -4.33 5.55
C LYS A 207 1.66 -3.40 4.53
N ASP A 208 2.78 -2.78 4.89
CA ASP A 208 3.51 -1.87 4.01
C ASP A 208 5.02 -1.96 4.21
N LYS A 209 5.78 -1.47 3.23
CA LYS A 209 7.23 -1.37 3.29
C LYS A 209 7.63 0.02 3.76
N ILE A 210 8.07 0.11 5.00
CA ILE A 210 8.46 1.37 5.65
C ILE A 210 9.94 1.62 5.44
N ALA A 211 10.28 2.79 4.89
CA ALA A 211 11.67 3.18 4.65
C ALA A 211 12.38 3.54 5.97
N SER A 212 13.63 3.10 6.09
CA SER A 212 14.48 3.43 7.26
C SER A 212 14.93 4.90 7.28
N ASN A 213 14.98 5.55 6.12
CA ASN A 213 15.41 6.94 5.98
C ASN A 213 14.55 7.67 4.95
N TYR A 214 14.32 8.95 5.21
CA TYR A 214 13.55 9.83 4.35
C TYR A 214 14.40 11.00 3.86
N VAL A 215 14.12 11.44 2.64
CA VAL A 215 14.81 12.57 2.00
C VAL A 215 13.79 13.62 1.59
N THR A 216 14.03 14.88 1.92
CA THR A 216 13.19 15.99 1.47
C THR A 216 13.67 16.49 0.12
N LEU A 217 12.81 16.39 -0.90
CA LEU A 217 13.06 16.98 -2.21
C LEU A 217 12.77 18.49 -2.16
N VAL A 218 13.75 19.29 -2.55
CA VAL A 218 13.63 20.76 -2.58
C VAL A 218 13.67 21.34 -4.00
N ASN A 219 14.17 20.56 -4.97
CA ASN A 219 14.23 20.97 -6.36
C ASN A 219 12.88 20.74 -7.03
N ALA A 220 12.27 21.80 -7.57
CA ALA A 220 10.95 21.74 -8.20
C ALA A 220 10.90 20.78 -9.41
N GLU A 221 11.99 20.63 -10.14
CA GLU A 221 12.08 19.72 -11.28
C GLU A 221 12.08 18.25 -10.82
N ASP A 222 12.85 17.92 -9.77
CA ASP A 222 12.90 16.59 -9.20
C ASP A 222 11.55 16.20 -8.56
N ILE A 223 10.90 17.12 -7.85
CA ILE A 223 9.54 16.94 -7.31
C ILE A 223 8.56 16.63 -8.45
N LYS A 224 8.60 17.42 -9.52
CA LYS A 224 7.72 17.20 -10.68
C LYS A 224 7.91 15.81 -11.31
N TYR A 225 9.16 15.41 -11.56
CA TYR A 225 9.44 14.13 -12.18
C TYR A 225 9.15 12.96 -11.24
N MET A 226 9.34 13.11 -9.93
CA MET A 226 8.98 12.09 -8.95
C MET A 226 7.47 11.88 -8.91
N ASN A 227 6.68 12.95 -8.87
CA ASN A 227 5.22 12.86 -8.92
C ASN A 227 4.74 12.16 -10.21
N LEU A 228 5.30 12.54 -11.37
CA LEU A 228 4.96 11.90 -12.65
C LEU A 228 5.34 10.41 -12.67
N LEU A 229 6.48 10.03 -12.07
CA LEU A 229 6.88 8.63 -11.94
C LEU A 229 5.86 7.86 -11.10
N LEU A 230 5.51 8.36 -9.91
CA LEU A 230 4.55 7.74 -9.00
C LEU A 230 3.17 7.62 -9.65
N GLU A 231 2.65 8.71 -10.24
CA GLU A 231 1.35 8.71 -10.93
C GLU A 231 1.28 7.65 -12.03
N ASN A 232 2.33 7.52 -12.87
CA ASN A 232 2.33 6.53 -13.95
C ASN A 232 2.48 5.10 -13.43
N LEU A 233 3.25 4.88 -12.37
CA LEU A 233 3.35 3.57 -11.71
C LEU A 233 2.02 3.19 -11.06
N GLU A 234 1.42 4.09 -10.28
CA GLU A 234 0.11 3.86 -9.63
C GLU A 234 -1.02 3.61 -10.65
N ASP A 235 -0.98 4.31 -11.79
CA ASP A 235 -1.99 4.18 -12.85
C ASP A 235 -1.84 2.89 -13.66
N HIS A 236 -0.71 2.20 -13.57
CA HIS A 236 -0.47 0.95 -14.27
C HIS A 236 -1.28 -0.21 -13.67
N ASP A 237 -1.99 -0.95 -14.55
CA ASP A 237 -2.92 -2.01 -14.12
C ASP A 237 -2.26 -3.21 -13.44
N ASP A 238 -0.96 -3.43 -13.69
CA ASP A 238 -0.21 -4.54 -13.10
C ASP A 238 0.57 -4.14 -11.85
N VAL A 239 0.70 -2.84 -11.52
CA VAL A 239 1.36 -2.37 -10.30
C VAL A 239 0.36 -2.39 -9.14
N MET A 240 0.73 -3.09 -8.05
CA MET A 240 -0.12 -3.28 -6.87
C MET A 240 0.21 -2.26 -5.79
N ASN A 241 1.53 -2.03 -5.58
CA ASN A 241 2.06 -1.09 -4.58
C ASN A 241 3.37 -0.47 -5.06
#